data_614b8a1ffd37f6f2004ea45a94c96f83
#
_entry.id   614b8a1ffd37f6f2004ea45a94c96f83
#
_cell.length_a   1.000
_cell.length_b   1.000
_cell.length_c   1.000
_cell.angle_alpha   90.00
_cell.angle_beta   90.00
_cell.angle_gamma   90.00
#
_symmetry.space_group_name_H-M   'P 1'
#
loop_
_entity.id
_entity.type
_entity.pdbx_description
1 polymer ?
#
loop_
_entity_poly.entity_id
_entity_poly.type
_entity_poly.pdbx_seq_one_letter_code
_entity_poly.pdbx_strand_id
1 'polypeptide(L)'
;MNEVILDCDLMRFPNSGLYYYCLNLGNYVQSQLSASEKDIKVRNYVPKNASGAFDYNTANIVEKRFHRYYKPFLRQCRIWHAPFQSGRILPDKRKFPDIKILLTIHDLNPLHEGKPLKEQQKSLQHTQSLINKSDAIVCISEFCKSDVLKHCDVGNKPVYVIHNGTHKVYEATTPLATYRPNRPFMFGMGYVNRKKNYHVLLSLVKNSELDLVIAGRLDEGDYVESIRREAMAMGIDDRVHMPGPITEGEKGWYLRNCSAFVHPSLAEGFGAPVVEAMQFGKPLFLSDRTSLPEIGGDVAFYFNSFEQDNMTKVFQEGMQRFKRENMSNALITRSKMFDWQKNTKKYIEVYQTLL
;
A
#
# COMPACT_ATOMS: atom_id res chain seq x y z
N MET A 1 -1.88 -9.47 -32.14
CA MET A 1 -1.80 -9.61 -30.66
C MET A 1 -1.24 -8.32 -30.09
N ASN A 2 -2.01 -7.67 -29.25
CA ASN A 2 -1.65 -6.39 -28.63
C ASN A 2 -0.77 -6.63 -27.39
N GLU A 3 0.48 -6.16 -27.41
CA GLU A 3 1.40 -6.38 -26.31
C GLU A 3 1.36 -5.21 -25.29
N VAL A 4 1.13 -5.56 -24.04
CA VAL A 4 1.24 -4.67 -22.87
C VAL A 4 2.51 -5.04 -22.12
N ILE A 5 3.34 -4.06 -21.79
CA ILE A 5 4.51 -4.27 -20.93
C ILE A 5 4.23 -3.61 -19.57
N LEU A 6 4.19 -4.43 -18.52
CA LEU A 6 4.08 -3.99 -17.13
C LEU A 6 5.50 -3.76 -16.57
N ASP A 7 5.79 -2.53 -16.20
CA ASP A 7 7.11 -2.12 -15.69
C ASP A 7 7.25 -2.45 -14.19
N CYS A 8 7.73 -3.62 -13.88
CA CYS A 8 7.95 -4.10 -12.52
C CYS A 8 9.37 -3.80 -12.00
N ASP A 9 10.02 -2.72 -12.46
CA ASP A 9 11.40 -2.39 -12.07
C ASP A 9 11.57 -2.16 -10.55
N LEU A 10 10.51 -1.75 -9.85
CA LEU A 10 10.52 -1.56 -8.39
C LEU A 10 10.57 -2.86 -7.59
N MET A 11 10.40 -4.02 -8.22
CA MET A 11 10.64 -5.32 -7.58
C MET A 11 12.12 -5.55 -7.23
N ARG A 12 13.01 -4.61 -7.54
CA ARG A 12 14.40 -4.57 -7.02
C ARG A 12 14.45 -4.38 -5.50
N PHE A 13 13.40 -3.86 -4.88
CA PHE A 13 13.28 -3.67 -3.44
C PHE A 13 12.38 -4.74 -2.85
N PRO A 14 12.91 -5.93 -2.51
CA PRO A 14 12.12 -7.02 -1.96
C PRO A 14 11.47 -6.59 -0.63
N ASN A 15 10.35 -7.22 -0.31
CA ASN A 15 9.58 -6.95 0.92
C ASN A 15 9.03 -5.52 1.06
N SER A 16 8.94 -4.77 -0.04
CA SER A 16 8.25 -3.48 -0.07
C SER A 16 6.81 -3.64 -0.57
N GLY A 17 5.92 -2.70 -0.18
CA GLY A 17 4.55 -2.69 -0.70
C GLY A 17 4.48 -2.64 -2.23
N LEU A 18 5.43 -1.94 -2.88
CA LEU A 18 5.53 -1.85 -4.33
C LEU A 18 6.00 -3.15 -4.98
N TYR A 19 6.86 -3.93 -4.31
CA TYR A 19 7.22 -5.27 -4.76
C TYR A 19 5.98 -6.16 -4.88
N TYR A 20 5.20 -6.23 -3.81
CA TYR A 20 3.98 -7.04 -3.77
C TYR A 20 2.90 -6.49 -4.69
N TYR A 21 2.81 -5.18 -4.87
CA TYR A 21 1.89 -4.59 -5.82
C TYR A 21 2.19 -5.06 -7.26
N CYS A 22 3.44 -4.95 -7.71
CA CYS A 22 3.85 -5.40 -9.05
C CYS A 22 3.65 -6.91 -9.23
N LEU A 23 4.04 -7.70 -8.24
CA LEU A 23 3.89 -9.16 -8.26
C LEU A 23 2.44 -9.57 -8.42
N ASN A 24 1.56 -8.98 -7.62
CA ASN A 24 0.14 -9.31 -7.64
C ASN A 24 -0.54 -8.84 -8.92
N LEU A 25 -0.33 -7.60 -9.30
CA LEU A 25 -0.88 -7.07 -10.55
C LEU A 25 -0.46 -7.96 -11.73
N GLY A 26 0.82 -8.32 -11.84
CA GLY A 26 1.33 -9.18 -12.88
C GLY A 26 0.68 -10.57 -12.87
N ASN A 27 0.65 -11.24 -11.72
CA ASN A 27 0.07 -12.58 -11.59
C ASN A 27 -1.43 -12.60 -11.91
N TYR A 28 -2.21 -11.67 -11.33
CA TYR A 28 -3.66 -11.63 -11.54
C TYR A 28 -4.04 -11.20 -12.97
N VAL A 29 -3.32 -10.27 -13.60
CA VAL A 29 -3.52 -9.92 -15.02
C VAL A 29 -3.28 -11.14 -15.89
N GLN A 30 -2.17 -11.85 -15.69
CA GLN A 30 -1.84 -13.06 -16.47
C GLN A 30 -2.89 -14.14 -16.28
N SER A 31 -3.30 -14.42 -15.05
CA SER A 31 -4.33 -15.40 -14.75
C SER A 31 -5.64 -15.13 -15.50
N GLN A 32 -6.09 -13.88 -15.48
CA GLN A 32 -7.35 -13.53 -16.13
C GLN A 32 -7.27 -13.51 -17.66
N LEU A 33 -6.14 -13.09 -18.21
CA LEU A 33 -5.95 -13.10 -19.68
C LEU A 33 -5.83 -14.54 -20.20
N SER A 34 -5.18 -15.44 -19.46
CA SER A 34 -5.08 -16.86 -19.83
C SER A 34 -6.44 -17.57 -19.85
N ALA A 35 -7.40 -17.08 -19.06
CA ALA A 35 -8.79 -17.59 -19.00
C ALA A 35 -9.74 -16.85 -19.96
N SER A 36 -9.26 -15.96 -20.81
CA SER A 36 -10.08 -15.13 -21.70
C SER A 36 -9.63 -15.26 -23.14
N GLU A 37 -10.55 -15.04 -24.09
CA GLU A 37 -10.27 -14.97 -25.54
C GLU A 37 -9.74 -13.61 -25.99
N LYS A 38 -9.29 -12.75 -25.04
CA LYS A 38 -8.83 -11.39 -25.37
C LYS A 38 -7.49 -11.43 -26.07
N ASP A 39 -7.36 -10.70 -27.20
CA ASP A 39 -6.12 -10.55 -27.96
C ASP A 39 -5.15 -9.56 -27.29
N ILE A 40 -4.88 -9.76 -26.01
CA ILE A 40 -3.94 -8.99 -25.21
C ILE A 40 -2.91 -9.92 -24.60
N LYS A 41 -1.63 -9.63 -24.83
CA LYS A 41 -0.51 -10.31 -24.19
C LYS A 41 0.16 -9.35 -23.22
N VAL A 42 0.35 -9.77 -21.97
CA VAL A 42 1.11 -8.98 -20.99
C VAL A 42 2.46 -9.62 -20.73
N ARG A 43 3.52 -8.82 -20.73
CA ARG A 43 4.89 -9.21 -20.34
C ARG A 43 5.35 -8.32 -19.20
N ASN A 44 6.01 -8.91 -18.21
CA ASN A 44 6.55 -8.15 -17.09
C ASN A 44 8.00 -7.73 -17.38
N TYR A 45 8.31 -6.45 -17.28
CA TYR A 45 9.69 -5.95 -17.27
C TYR A 45 10.19 -5.99 -15.83
N VAL A 46 11.21 -6.82 -15.56
CA VAL A 46 11.61 -7.17 -14.19
C VAL A 46 13.11 -6.98 -13.96
N PRO A 47 13.54 -6.59 -12.76
CA PRO A 47 14.94 -6.63 -12.37
C PRO A 47 15.43 -8.09 -12.24
N LYS A 48 16.74 -8.29 -12.35
CA LYS A 48 17.35 -9.63 -12.36
C LYS A 48 16.97 -10.45 -11.10
N ASN A 49 16.90 -9.82 -9.94
CA ASN A 49 16.57 -10.49 -8.67
C ASN A 49 15.09 -10.93 -8.56
N ALA A 50 14.23 -10.49 -9.45
CA ALA A 50 12.79 -10.84 -9.46
C ALA A 50 12.38 -11.64 -10.72
N SER A 51 13.35 -12.13 -11.52
CA SER A 51 13.05 -12.81 -12.79
C SER A 51 12.24 -14.09 -12.66
N GLY A 52 12.29 -14.77 -11.52
CA GLY A 52 11.51 -15.98 -11.19
C GLY A 52 10.39 -15.77 -10.18
N ALA A 53 9.98 -14.53 -9.93
CA ALA A 53 9.01 -14.25 -8.86
C ALA A 53 7.54 -14.52 -9.24
N PHE A 54 7.22 -14.56 -10.53
CA PHE A 54 5.84 -14.70 -11.01
C PHE A 54 5.44 -16.18 -11.14
N ASP A 55 4.18 -16.48 -10.77
CA ASP A 55 3.63 -17.84 -10.81
C ASP A 55 3.42 -18.39 -12.22
N TYR A 56 3.26 -17.49 -13.20
CA TYR A 56 3.09 -17.85 -14.59
C TYR A 56 4.43 -17.74 -15.32
N ASN A 57 4.77 -18.80 -16.08
CA ASN A 57 5.98 -18.85 -16.93
C ASN A 57 5.80 -17.96 -18.19
N THR A 58 5.51 -16.69 -17.96
CA THR A 58 5.45 -15.70 -19.02
C THR A 58 6.86 -15.29 -19.39
N ALA A 59 7.08 -14.98 -20.67
CA ALA A 59 8.35 -14.48 -21.15
C ALA A 59 8.67 -13.10 -20.53
N ASN A 60 9.13 -13.10 -19.27
CA ASN A 60 9.56 -11.89 -18.58
C ASN A 60 10.71 -11.22 -19.33
N ILE A 61 10.67 -9.90 -19.40
CA ILE A 61 11.78 -9.10 -19.94
C ILE A 61 12.69 -8.77 -18.77
N VAL A 62 13.77 -9.53 -18.64
CA VAL A 62 14.75 -9.26 -17.57
C VAL A 62 15.59 -8.04 -17.91
N GLU A 63 15.67 -7.10 -16.97
CA GLU A 63 16.44 -5.87 -17.11
C GLU A 63 17.91 -6.16 -17.46
N LYS A 64 18.43 -5.42 -18.44
CA LYS A 64 19.85 -5.40 -18.81
C LYS A 64 20.37 -3.96 -18.82
N ARG A 65 21.67 -3.78 -18.56
CA ARG A 65 22.28 -2.44 -18.47
C ARG A 65 22.04 -1.58 -19.71
N PHE A 66 22.02 -2.19 -20.91
CA PHE A 66 21.80 -1.46 -22.16
C PHE A 66 20.33 -1.03 -22.38
N HIS A 67 19.35 -1.57 -21.64
CA HIS A 67 17.95 -1.16 -21.74
C HIS A 67 17.73 0.32 -21.40
N ARG A 68 18.69 0.95 -20.73
CA ARG A 68 18.66 2.41 -20.51
C ARG A 68 18.71 3.19 -21.85
N TYR A 69 19.39 2.65 -22.86
CA TYR A 69 19.61 3.30 -24.16
C TYR A 69 18.83 2.66 -25.29
N TYR A 70 18.74 1.35 -25.30
CA TYR A 70 18.11 0.57 -26.37
C TYR A 70 17.17 -0.50 -25.82
N LYS A 71 15.90 -0.45 -26.25
CA LYS A 71 14.81 -1.30 -25.78
C LYS A 71 14.17 -2.04 -26.97
N PRO A 72 14.76 -3.13 -27.48
CA PRO A 72 14.27 -3.82 -28.68
C PRO A 72 12.85 -4.37 -28.53
N PHE A 73 12.45 -4.71 -27.32
CA PHE A 73 11.13 -5.22 -27.00
C PHE A 73 9.99 -4.19 -27.16
N LEU A 74 10.28 -2.90 -27.29
CA LEU A 74 9.27 -1.86 -27.51
C LEU A 74 8.67 -1.91 -28.93
N ARG A 75 9.26 -2.60 -29.89
CA ARG A 75 8.73 -2.69 -31.27
C ARG A 75 7.34 -3.31 -31.34
N GLN A 76 7.00 -4.22 -30.42
CA GLN A 76 5.71 -4.91 -30.34
C GLN A 76 4.80 -4.33 -29.24
N CYS A 77 5.34 -3.44 -28.41
CA CYS A 77 4.62 -2.84 -27.32
C CYS A 77 3.58 -1.85 -27.82
N ARG A 78 2.33 -2.02 -27.40
CA ARG A 78 1.24 -1.06 -27.62
C ARG A 78 0.96 -0.23 -26.39
N ILE A 79 1.08 -0.84 -25.19
CA ILE A 79 0.90 -0.16 -23.93
C ILE A 79 2.11 -0.42 -23.05
N TRP A 80 2.70 0.66 -22.52
CA TRP A 80 3.63 0.62 -21.41
C TRP A 80 2.88 1.01 -20.12
N HIS A 81 2.68 0.07 -19.22
CA HIS A 81 2.09 0.36 -17.93
C HIS A 81 3.20 0.60 -16.90
N ALA A 82 3.34 1.84 -16.45
CA ALA A 82 4.18 2.22 -15.32
C ALA A 82 3.34 2.10 -14.03
N PRO A 83 3.50 1.03 -13.24
CA PRO A 83 2.64 0.75 -12.08
C PRO A 83 2.99 1.61 -10.85
N PHE A 84 3.88 2.55 -11.03
CA PHE A 84 4.29 3.54 -10.04
C PHE A 84 4.94 4.76 -10.70
N GLN A 85 4.91 5.90 -10.02
CA GLN A 85 5.48 7.16 -10.49
C GLN A 85 7.02 7.25 -10.35
N SER A 86 7.77 6.21 -10.75
CA SER A 86 9.25 6.26 -10.77
C SER A 86 9.81 6.89 -12.05
N GLY A 87 9.20 6.59 -13.18
CA GLY A 87 9.57 7.11 -14.48
C GLY A 87 10.95 6.69 -15.01
N ARG A 88 11.59 5.72 -14.38
CA ARG A 88 12.98 5.34 -14.65
C ARG A 88 13.21 4.79 -16.07
N ILE A 89 12.22 4.07 -16.63
CA ILE A 89 12.36 3.34 -17.90
C ILE A 89 11.23 3.67 -18.89
N LEU A 90 10.56 4.79 -18.76
CA LEU A 90 9.47 5.16 -19.67
C LEU A 90 9.94 5.19 -21.13
N PRO A 91 9.11 4.73 -22.10
CA PRO A 91 9.36 4.90 -23.52
C PRO A 91 9.48 6.38 -23.89
N ASP A 92 10.42 6.70 -24.79
CA ASP A 92 10.51 8.03 -25.40
C ASP A 92 9.44 8.16 -26.50
N LYS A 93 8.41 8.94 -26.28
CA LYS A 93 7.30 9.18 -27.22
C LYS A 93 7.77 9.74 -28.57
N ARG A 94 8.91 10.42 -28.64
CA ARG A 94 9.47 10.90 -29.92
C ARG A 94 9.97 9.74 -30.81
N LYS A 95 10.43 8.64 -30.17
CA LYS A 95 10.91 7.44 -30.88
C LYS A 95 9.82 6.40 -31.06
N PHE A 96 8.83 6.38 -30.16
CA PHE A 96 7.74 5.41 -30.12
C PHE A 96 6.41 6.13 -29.88
N PRO A 97 5.92 6.93 -30.88
CA PRO A 97 4.72 7.76 -30.72
C PRO A 97 3.45 6.94 -30.50
N ASP A 98 3.40 5.72 -31.03
CA ASP A 98 2.23 4.84 -30.98
C ASP A 98 2.06 4.09 -29.66
N ILE A 99 3.12 4.04 -28.81
CA ILE A 99 3.03 3.40 -27.52
C ILE A 99 2.19 4.27 -26.58
N LYS A 100 1.11 3.73 -26.07
CA LYS A 100 0.33 4.36 -25.01
C LYS A 100 1.01 4.12 -23.66
N ILE A 101 1.07 5.16 -22.82
CA ILE A 101 1.65 5.07 -21.48
C ILE A 101 0.52 5.19 -20.47
N LEU A 102 0.27 4.10 -19.73
CA LEU A 102 -0.59 4.10 -18.55
C LEU A 102 0.27 4.32 -17.32
N LEU A 103 -0.01 5.36 -16.55
CA LEU A 103 0.70 5.70 -15.32
C LEU A 103 -0.17 5.40 -14.12
N THR A 104 0.28 4.56 -13.20
CA THR A 104 -0.35 4.43 -11.88
C THR A 104 0.33 5.37 -10.88
N ILE A 105 -0.46 6.21 -10.22
CA ILE A 105 -0.04 7.10 -9.14
C ILE A 105 -0.56 6.51 -7.82
N HIS A 106 0.36 6.26 -6.90
CA HIS A 106 0.01 5.67 -5.59
C HIS A 106 -0.39 6.73 -4.57
N ASP A 107 0.30 7.85 -4.55
CA ASP A 107 0.04 8.93 -3.62
C ASP A 107 0.80 10.21 -3.98
N LEU A 108 0.46 11.29 -3.30
CA LEU A 108 1.24 12.51 -3.19
C LEU A 108 1.64 12.74 -1.72
N ASN A 109 1.99 11.69 -1.00
CA ASN A 109 2.29 11.69 0.44
C ASN A 109 3.24 12.80 0.91
N PRO A 110 4.29 13.21 0.16
CA PRO A 110 5.13 14.34 0.57
C PRO A 110 4.37 15.64 0.89
N LEU A 111 3.15 15.80 0.37
CA LEU A 111 2.28 16.96 0.68
C LEU A 111 1.63 16.86 2.06
N HIS A 112 1.48 15.64 2.60
CA HIS A 112 0.67 15.33 3.78
C HIS A 112 1.48 14.88 5.00
N GLU A 113 2.77 14.57 4.82
CA GLU A 113 3.63 14.01 5.87
C GLU A 113 4.59 15.04 6.50
N GLY A 114 4.30 16.33 6.34
CA GLY A 114 5.11 17.41 6.96
C GLY A 114 6.48 17.63 6.32
N LYS A 115 6.69 17.19 5.08
CA LYS A 115 7.95 17.45 4.37
C LYS A 115 8.16 18.94 4.08
N PRO A 116 9.42 19.41 4.00
CA PRO A 116 9.74 20.77 3.60
C PRO A 116 9.12 21.12 2.23
N LEU A 117 8.68 22.36 2.05
CA LEU A 117 8.03 22.82 0.80
C LEU A 117 8.86 22.52 -0.45
N LYS A 118 10.19 22.65 -0.36
CA LYS A 118 11.10 22.31 -1.47
C LYS A 118 11.00 20.85 -1.91
N GLU A 119 10.86 19.93 -0.96
CA GLU A 119 10.71 18.49 -1.25
C GLU A 119 9.33 18.20 -1.83
N GLN A 120 8.28 18.84 -1.30
CA GLN A 120 6.92 18.76 -1.83
C GLN A 120 6.89 19.20 -3.29
N GLN A 121 7.44 20.37 -3.59
CA GLN A 121 7.51 20.93 -4.96
C GLN A 121 8.29 20.01 -5.91
N LYS A 122 9.44 19.48 -5.48
CA LYS A 122 10.23 18.54 -6.27
C LYS A 122 9.44 17.27 -6.60
N SER A 123 8.71 16.73 -5.63
CA SER A 123 7.84 15.57 -5.83
C SER A 123 6.72 15.85 -6.82
N LEU A 124 6.04 16.99 -6.67
CA LEU A 124 4.98 17.42 -7.60
C LEU A 124 5.51 17.62 -9.02
N GLN A 125 6.63 18.31 -9.19
CA GLN A 125 7.26 18.51 -10.51
C GLN A 125 7.62 17.20 -11.17
N HIS A 126 8.14 16.23 -10.39
CA HIS A 126 8.44 14.90 -10.89
C HIS A 126 7.16 14.19 -11.37
N THR A 127 6.12 14.13 -10.53
CA THR A 127 4.84 13.51 -10.88
C THR A 127 4.21 14.20 -12.09
N GLN A 128 4.20 15.54 -12.15
CA GLN A 128 3.71 16.29 -13.31
C GLN A 128 4.47 15.92 -14.59
N SER A 129 5.79 15.77 -14.50
CA SER A 129 6.60 15.38 -15.67
C SER A 129 6.22 14.00 -16.22
N LEU A 130 5.78 13.08 -15.36
CA LEU A 130 5.31 11.74 -15.75
C LEU A 130 3.88 11.81 -16.32
N ILE A 131 3.01 12.57 -15.69
CA ILE A 131 1.65 12.84 -16.19
C ILE A 131 1.71 13.40 -17.61
N ASN A 132 2.59 14.37 -17.88
CA ASN A 132 2.73 14.98 -19.21
C ASN A 132 3.13 13.94 -20.30
N LYS A 133 3.83 12.88 -19.92
CA LYS A 133 4.24 11.80 -20.83
C LYS A 133 3.21 10.69 -20.96
N SER A 134 2.25 10.59 -20.04
CA SER A 134 1.24 9.52 -20.04
C SER A 134 0.06 9.83 -20.94
N ASP A 135 -0.66 8.80 -21.37
CA ASP A 135 -1.92 8.88 -22.12
C ASP A 135 -3.14 8.70 -21.22
N ALA A 136 -2.97 7.95 -20.12
CA ALA A 136 -3.99 7.73 -19.10
C ALA A 136 -3.35 7.56 -17.71
N ILE A 137 -4.15 7.79 -16.68
CA ILE A 137 -3.73 7.74 -15.27
C ILE A 137 -4.64 6.80 -14.52
N VAL A 138 -4.05 5.97 -13.65
CA VAL A 138 -4.77 5.23 -12.62
C VAL A 138 -4.32 5.77 -11.26
N CYS A 139 -5.25 6.09 -10.38
CA CYS A 139 -5.01 6.38 -8.97
C CYS A 139 -5.49 5.19 -8.13
N ILE A 140 -4.75 4.84 -7.06
CA ILE A 140 -5.07 3.67 -6.26
C ILE A 140 -6.14 3.91 -5.19
N SER A 141 -6.64 5.14 -5.08
CA SER A 141 -7.75 5.55 -4.20
C SER A 141 -8.44 6.79 -4.76
N GLU A 142 -9.68 7.06 -4.35
CA GLU A 142 -10.39 8.31 -4.68
C GLU A 142 -9.67 9.51 -4.07
N PHE A 143 -9.12 9.35 -2.86
CA PHE A 143 -8.28 10.37 -2.25
C PHE A 143 -7.08 10.71 -3.14
N CYS A 144 -6.34 9.71 -3.62
CA CYS A 144 -5.22 9.92 -4.54
C CYS A 144 -5.66 10.65 -5.81
N LYS A 145 -6.80 10.27 -6.41
CA LYS A 145 -7.37 10.95 -7.58
C LYS A 145 -7.68 12.41 -7.27
N SER A 146 -8.37 12.68 -6.16
CA SER A 146 -8.69 14.06 -5.75
C SER A 146 -7.43 14.90 -5.57
N ASP A 147 -6.41 14.32 -4.94
CA ASP A 147 -5.12 14.97 -4.69
C ASP A 147 -4.37 15.28 -6.00
N VAL A 148 -4.34 14.32 -6.93
CA VAL A 148 -3.76 14.49 -8.27
C VAL A 148 -4.48 15.59 -9.04
N LEU A 149 -5.82 15.58 -9.07
CA LEU A 149 -6.62 16.59 -9.78
C LEU A 149 -6.48 18.00 -9.18
N LYS A 150 -6.22 18.09 -7.87
CA LYS A 150 -6.02 19.35 -7.16
C LYS A 150 -4.64 19.95 -7.39
N HIS A 151 -3.60 19.11 -7.48
CA HIS A 151 -2.20 19.55 -7.45
C HIS A 151 -1.44 19.38 -8.76
N CYS A 152 -2.01 18.66 -9.74
CA CYS A 152 -1.39 18.40 -11.03
C CYS A 152 -2.34 18.76 -12.18
N ASP A 153 -1.76 19.20 -13.29
CA ASP A 153 -2.49 19.35 -14.54
C ASP A 153 -2.52 18.02 -15.29
N VAL A 154 -3.70 17.42 -15.40
CA VAL A 154 -3.92 16.17 -16.12
C VAL A 154 -4.40 16.39 -17.57
N GLY A 155 -4.74 17.62 -17.96
CA GLY A 155 -5.33 17.95 -19.26
C GLY A 155 -6.60 17.14 -19.52
N ASN A 156 -6.74 16.63 -20.74
CA ASN A 156 -7.89 15.79 -21.14
C ASN A 156 -7.66 14.29 -20.94
N LYS A 157 -6.64 13.88 -20.16
CA LYS A 157 -6.34 12.48 -19.96
C LYS A 157 -7.38 11.81 -19.06
N PRO A 158 -7.83 10.59 -19.38
CA PRO A 158 -8.69 9.84 -18.49
C PRO A 158 -7.96 9.50 -17.19
N VAL A 159 -8.64 9.71 -16.06
CA VAL A 159 -8.13 9.39 -14.71
C VAL A 159 -9.09 8.39 -14.08
N TYR A 160 -8.61 7.17 -13.91
CA TYR A 160 -9.35 6.04 -13.32
C TYR A 160 -9.01 5.89 -11.85
N VAL A 161 -9.91 5.29 -11.08
CA VAL A 161 -9.61 4.79 -9.73
C VAL A 161 -9.70 3.27 -9.72
N ILE A 162 -8.58 2.65 -9.39
CA ILE A 162 -8.50 1.20 -9.23
C ILE A 162 -7.78 0.90 -7.91
N HIS A 163 -8.55 0.52 -6.90
CA HIS A 163 -7.99 0.18 -5.59
C HIS A 163 -7.00 -0.97 -5.67
N ASN A 164 -6.01 -0.96 -4.79
CA ASN A 164 -5.16 -2.12 -4.61
C ASN A 164 -5.99 -3.31 -4.10
N GLY A 165 -5.58 -4.50 -4.47
CA GLY A 165 -6.05 -5.70 -3.81
C GLY A 165 -5.19 -6.05 -2.60
N THR A 166 -5.71 -6.91 -1.76
CA THR A 166 -4.93 -7.57 -0.71
C THR A 166 -4.99 -9.08 -0.89
N HIS A 167 -3.95 -9.77 -0.44
CA HIS A 167 -3.99 -11.24 -0.36
C HIS A 167 -4.83 -11.67 0.82
N LYS A 168 -5.35 -12.90 0.73
CA LYS A 168 -5.81 -13.58 1.91
C LYS A 168 -4.59 -13.82 2.81
N VAL A 169 -4.61 -13.23 3.99
CA VAL A 169 -3.55 -13.48 4.98
C VAL A 169 -3.70 -14.92 5.47
N TYR A 170 -2.68 -15.73 5.22
CA TYR A 170 -2.68 -17.12 5.65
C TYR A 170 -2.43 -17.21 7.15
N GLU A 171 -3.22 -18.07 7.80
CA GLU A 171 -2.97 -18.45 9.16
C GLU A 171 -1.96 -19.59 9.17
N ALA A 172 -0.77 -19.34 9.70
CA ALA A 172 0.13 -20.45 9.99
C ALA A 172 -0.47 -21.27 11.15
N THR A 173 -0.58 -22.57 10.98
CA THR A 173 -1.09 -23.49 12.01
C THR A 173 -0.21 -23.55 13.25
N THR A 174 1.05 -23.15 13.13
CA THR A 174 1.99 -23.09 14.26
C THR A 174 2.96 -21.93 14.04
N PRO A 175 2.59 -20.68 14.33
CA PRO A 175 3.52 -19.58 14.20
C PRO A 175 4.44 -19.54 15.42
N LEU A 176 5.73 -19.59 15.15
CA LEU A 176 6.75 -19.14 16.08
C LEU A 176 6.82 -17.61 15.96
N ALA A 177 5.90 -16.88 16.60
CA ALA A 177 6.04 -15.44 16.66
C ALA A 177 7.33 -15.09 17.44
N THR A 178 8.15 -14.23 16.86
CA THR A 178 9.41 -13.75 17.44
C THR A 178 9.17 -13.16 18.84
N TYR A 179 8.04 -12.53 19.03
CA TYR A 179 7.60 -12.01 20.30
C TYR A 179 6.11 -12.31 20.51
N ARG A 180 5.74 -12.80 21.70
CA ARG A 180 4.35 -13.03 22.12
C ARG A 180 4.06 -12.23 23.38
N PRO A 181 3.17 -11.22 23.32
CA PRO A 181 2.72 -10.53 24.53
C PRO A 181 2.06 -11.50 25.51
N ASN A 182 2.31 -11.30 26.78
CA ASN A 182 1.60 -12.02 27.86
C ASN A 182 0.28 -11.36 28.23
N ARG A 183 0.10 -10.11 27.81
CA ARG A 183 -1.12 -9.32 28.03
C ARG A 183 -1.90 -9.17 26.71
N PRO A 184 -3.20 -8.85 26.75
CA PRO A 184 -3.93 -8.38 25.56
C PRO A 184 -3.20 -7.19 24.96
N PHE A 185 -3.22 -7.04 23.63
CA PHE A 185 -2.39 -6.04 22.95
C PHE A 185 -3.07 -5.37 21.77
N MET A 186 -2.67 -4.12 21.51
CA MET A 186 -2.90 -3.40 20.28
C MET A 186 -1.79 -3.76 19.28
N PHE A 187 -2.13 -3.88 18.00
CA PHE A 187 -1.18 -4.21 16.95
C PHE A 187 -1.13 -3.14 15.88
N GLY A 188 0.07 -2.62 15.60
CA GLY A 188 0.39 -1.76 14.47
C GLY A 188 1.39 -2.43 13.54
N MET A 189 1.30 -2.20 12.22
CA MET A 189 2.18 -2.81 11.25
C MET A 189 2.61 -1.83 10.16
N GLY A 190 3.91 -1.82 9.86
CA GLY A 190 4.53 -1.02 8.82
C GLY A 190 5.92 -0.54 9.22
N TYR A 191 6.60 0.19 8.34
CA TYR A 191 7.90 0.78 8.66
C TYR A 191 7.77 1.74 9.84
N VAL A 192 8.65 1.60 10.82
CA VAL A 192 8.64 2.48 12.00
C VAL A 192 9.37 3.77 11.64
N ASN A 193 8.60 4.77 11.22
CA ASN A 193 9.07 6.09 10.83
C ASN A 193 8.04 7.17 11.22
N ARG A 194 8.42 8.44 11.13
CA ARG A 194 7.58 9.59 11.54
C ARG A 194 6.25 9.64 10.82
N LYS A 195 6.20 9.26 9.55
CA LYS A 195 4.96 9.21 8.78
C LYS A 195 3.91 8.28 9.39
N LYS A 196 4.33 7.16 9.98
CA LYS A 196 3.42 6.20 10.63
C LYS A 196 2.91 6.65 11.99
N ASN A 197 3.54 7.67 12.59
CA ASN A 197 3.03 8.38 13.76
C ASN A 197 2.77 7.51 15.01
N TYR A 198 3.53 6.42 15.18
CA TYR A 198 3.27 5.44 16.24
C TYR A 198 3.45 5.96 17.67
N HIS A 199 4.26 7.02 17.88
CA HIS A 199 4.49 7.58 19.21
C HIS A 199 3.20 8.06 19.90
N VAL A 200 2.20 8.52 19.12
CA VAL A 200 0.92 8.98 19.69
C VAL A 200 0.14 7.86 20.38
N LEU A 201 0.43 6.58 20.05
CA LEU A 201 -0.21 5.42 20.67
C LEU A 201 0.25 5.16 22.10
N LEU A 202 1.36 5.75 22.55
CA LEU A 202 1.89 5.57 23.91
C LEU A 202 0.87 6.04 24.97
N SER A 203 0.11 7.07 24.65
CA SER A 203 -0.98 7.55 25.51
C SER A 203 -2.07 6.49 25.73
N LEU A 204 -2.38 5.69 24.69
CA LEU A 204 -3.36 4.61 24.79
C LEU A 204 -2.84 3.47 25.66
N VAL A 205 -1.54 3.14 25.56
CA VAL A 205 -0.88 2.14 26.41
C VAL A 205 -0.99 2.57 27.87
N LYS A 206 -0.61 3.82 28.17
CA LYS A 206 -0.65 4.37 29.53
C LYS A 206 -2.05 4.32 30.15
N ASN A 207 -3.09 4.57 29.35
CA ASN A 207 -4.48 4.68 29.80
C ASN A 207 -5.29 3.37 29.63
N SER A 208 -4.63 2.23 29.40
CA SER A 208 -5.27 0.92 29.26
C SER A 208 -4.39 -0.19 29.85
N GLU A 209 -4.90 -1.40 29.93
CA GLU A 209 -4.15 -2.61 30.31
C GLU A 209 -3.55 -3.35 29.09
N LEU A 210 -3.56 -2.72 27.90
CA LEU A 210 -3.11 -3.32 26.68
C LEU A 210 -1.63 -3.04 26.45
N ASP A 211 -0.88 -4.06 25.99
CA ASP A 211 0.43 -3.86 25.38
C ASP A 211 0.29 -3.26 23.97
N LEU A 212 1.38 -2.73 23.44
CA LEU A 212 1.48 -2.25 22.06
C LEU A 212 2.59 -3.04 21.33
N VAL A 213 2.22 -3.70 20.24
CA VAL A 213 3.17 -4.35 19.34
C VAL A 213 3.19 -3.61 18.02
N ILE A 214 4.35 -3.12 17.61
CA ILE A 214 4.58 -2.45 16.32
C ILE A 214 5.55 -3.28 15.50
N ALA A 215 5.04 -4.01 14.50
CA ALA A 215 5.86 -4.87 13.66
C ALA A 215 6.21 -4.21 12.33
N GLY A 216 7.46 -4.34 11.91
CA GLY A 216 7.98 -3.82 10.65
C GLY A 216 9.42 -3.33 10.75
N ARG A 217 9.99 -2.94 9.61
CA ARG A 217 11.36 -2.43 9.59
C ARG A 217 11.49 -1.16 10.43
N LEU A 218 12.49 -1.12 11.29
CA LEU A 218 12.88 0.05 12.07
C LEU A 218 13.63 1.02 11.14
N ASP A 219 12.89 1.88 10.44
CA ASP A 219 13.36 2.63 9.28
C ASP A 219 14.11 3.91 9.68
N GLU A 220 13.58 4.65 10.66
CA GLU A 220 14.20 5.86 11.20
C GLU A 220 14.66 5.60 12.65
N GLY A 221 15.95 5.33 12.81
CA GLY A 221 16.52 4.94 14.10
C GLY A 221 16.34 5.98 15.20
N ASP A 222 16.48 7.28 14.90
CA ASP A 222 16.24 8.36 15.83
C ASP A 222 14.77 8.48 16.27
N TYR A 223 13.83 8.16 15.39
CA TYR A 223 12.41 8.10 15.72
C TYR A 223 12.09 6.87 16.59
N VAL A 224 12.66 5.72 16.27
CA VAL A 224 12.53 4.50 17.09
C VAL A 224 13.03 4.76 18.52
N GLU A 225 14.20 5.38 18.66
CA GLU A 225 14.76 5.72 19.98
C GLU A 225 13.92 6.80 20.70
N SER A 226 13.26 7.71 19.97
CA SER A 226 12.35 8.67 20.61
C SER A 226 11.13 7.96 21.21
N ILE A 227 10.55 6.97 20.54
CA ILE A 227 9.44 6.15 21.07
C ILE A 227 9.88 5.42 22.35
N ARG A 228 11.07 4.80 22.34
CA ARG A 228 11.59 4.08 23.50
C ARG A 228 11.78 5.00 24.71
N ARG A 229 12.42 6.17 24.49
CA ARG A 229 12.66 7.15 25.57
C ARG A 229 11.35 7.69 26.14
N GLU A 230 10.36 7.95 25.30
CA GLU A 230 9.05 8.42 25.74
C GLU A 230 8.30 7.34 26.52
N ALA A 231 8.33 6.08 26.07
CA ALA A 231 7.76 4.94 26.79
C ALA A 231 8.40 4.79 28.19
N MET A 232 9.75 4.89 28.29
CA MET A 232 10.47 4.89 29.57
C MET A 232 10.03 6.05 30.48
N ALA A 233 9.94 7.26 29.94
CA ALA A 233 9.53 8.42 30.70
C ALA A 233 8.06 8.31 31.22
N MET A 234 7.22 7.55 30.50
CA MET A 234 5.85 7.25 30.92
C MET A 234 5.74 6.03 31.86
N GLY A 235 6.83 5.26 32.07
CA GLY A 235 6.84 4.03 32.86
C GLY A 235 6.05 2.88 32.22
N ILE A 236 6.09 2.77 30.89
CA ILE A 236 5.37 1.76 30.08
C ILE A 236 6.27 1.03 29.10
N ASP A 237 7.59 1.14 29.23
CA ASP A 237 8.57 0.55 28.31
C ASP A 237 8.50 -0.98 28.25
N ASP A 238 8.09 -1.63 29.34
CA ASP A 238 7.81 -3.07 29.41
C ASP A 238 6.56 -3.51 28.63
N ARG A 239 5.77 -2.55 28.13
CA ARG A 239 4.51 -2.75 27.43
C ARG A 239 4.52 -2.32 25.96
N VAL A 240 5.64 -1.77 25.48
CA VAL A 240 5.81 -1.30 24.10
C VAL A 240 6.89 -2.12 23.39
N HIS A 241 6.47 -2.89 22.39
CA HIS A 241 7.31 -3.87 21.74
C HIS A 241 7.45 -3.60 20.24
N MET A 242 8.68 -3.54 19.76
CA MET A 242 9.02 -3.34 18.34
C MET A 242 9.91 -4.51 17.87
N PRO A 243 9.32 -5.68 17.53
CA PRO A 243 10.06 -6.90 17.16
C PRO A 243 10.83 -6.80 15.84
N GLY A 244 10.63 -5.73 15.07
CA GLY A 244 11.21 -5.61 13.74
C GLY A 244 10.34 -6.28 12.65
N PRO A 245 10.95 -6.66 11.51
CA PRO A 245 10.25 -7.35 10.43
C PRO A 245 9.73 -8.72 10.88
N ILE A 246 8.52 -9.05 10.46
CA ILE A 246 7.83 -10.32 10.77
C ILE A 246 7.51 -11.08 9.48
N THR A 247 7.36 -12.39 9.60
CA THR A 247 6.94 -13.27 8.52
C THR A 247 5.42 -13.16 8.26
N GLU A 248 4.94 -13.65 7.13
CA GLU A 248 3.50 -13.72 6.82
C GLU A 248 2.72 -14.55 7.87
N GLY A 249 3.32 -15.64 8.37
CA GLY A 249 2.71 -16.45 9.43
C GLY A 249 2.59 -15.70 10.74
N GLU A 250 3.64 -14.96 11.16
CA GLU A 250 3.60 -14.11 12.34
C GLU A 250 2.59 -12.98 12.20
N LYS A 251 2.50 -12.36 11.02
CA LYS A 251 1.50 -11.35 10.71
C LYS A 251 0.09 -11.88 10.95
N GLY A 252 -0.21 -13.07 10.40
CA GLY A 252 -1.49 -13.74 10.61
C GLY A 252 -1.77 -14.00 12.09
N TRP A 253 -0.77 -14.42 12.85
CA TRP A 253 -0.89 -14.64 14.28
C TRP A 253 -1.20 -13.34 15.05
N TYR A 254 -0.44 -12.25 14.80
CA TYR A 254 -0.68 -10.96 15.47
C TYR A 254 -2.07 -10.41 15.13
N LEU A 255 -2.46 -10.43 13.86
CA LEU A 255 -3.77 -9.97 13.42
C LEU A 255 -4.92 -10.78 14.02
N ARG A 256 -4.73 -12.08 14.22
CA ARG A 256 -5.75 -12.93 14.85
C ARG A 256 -5.87 -12.66 16.36
N ASN A 257 -4.77 -12.42 17.05
CA ASN A 257 -4.72 -12.39 18.50
C ASN A 257 -4.77 -10.98 19.09
N CYS A 258 -4.58 -9.92 18.30
CA CYS A 258 -4.69 -8.56 18.83
C CYS A 258 -6.11 -8.22 19.29
N SER A 259 -6.20 -7.36 20.29
CA SER A 259 -7.46 -6.78 20.77
C SER A 259 -8.00 -5.70 19.83
N ALA A 260 -7.07 -4.96 19.19
CA ALA A 260 -7.38 -3.93 18.20
C ALA A 260 -6.19 -3.76 17.24
N PHE A 261 -6.49 -3.39 16.00
CA PHE A 261 -5.47 -2.93 15.05
C PHE A 261 -5.45 -1.39 15.05
N VAL A 262 -4.25 -0.81 15.12
CA VAL A 262 -4.03 0.63 15.26
C VAL A 262 -3.15 1.16 14.13
N HIS A 263 -3.59 2.22 13.43
CA HIS A 263 -2.85 2.77 12.29
C HIS A 263 -2.98 4.30 12.22
N PRO A 264 -2.22 5.04 13.06
CA PRO A 264 -2.33 6.49 13.19
C PRO A 264 -1.53 7.25 12.13
N SER A 265 -1.32 6.68 10.95
CA SER A 265 -0.46 7.21 9.90
C SER A 265 -0.89 8.62 9.44
N LEU A 266 0.06 9.52 9.23
CA LEU A 266 -0.19 10.87 8.72
C LEU A 266 -0.54 10.88 7.23
N ALA A 267 -0.01 9.91 6.48
CA ALA A 267 -0.24 9.81 5.04
C ALA A 267 -0.15 8.37 4.55
N GLU A 268 -1.17 7.96 3.81
CA GLU A 268 -1.24 6.67 3.11
C GLU A 268 -1.81 6.86 1.71
N GLY A 269 -1.23 6.14 0.75
CA GLY A 269 -1.83 6.05 -0.59
C GLY A 269 -3.02 5.11 -0.64
N PHE A 270 -2.99 4.05 0.21
CA PHE A 270 -4.05 3.05 0.30
C PHE A 270 -4.24 2.51 1.73
N GLY A 271 -3.20 1.95 2.36
CA GLY A 271 -3.31 1.34 3.69
C GLY A 271 -3.60 -0.17 3.63
N ALA A 272 -2.83 -0.93 2.84
CA ALA A 272 -2.98 -2.39 2.75
C ALA A 272 -3.04 -3.09 4.12
N PRO A 273 -2.23 -2.73 5.14
CA PRO A 273 -2.34 -3.33 6.47
C PRO A 273 -3.71 -3.21 7.14
N VAL A 274 -4.47 -2.14 6.82
CA VAL A 274 -5.83 -1.93 7.32
C VAL A 274 -6.77 -2.99 6.74
N VAL A 275 -6.68 -3.23 5.43
CA VAL A 275 -7.50 -4.27 4.77
C VAL A 275 -7.13 -5.67 5.26
N GLU A 276 -5.84 -5.93 5.50
CA GLU A 276 -5.39 -7.19 6.09
C GLU A 276 -6.00 -7.41 7.50
N ALA A 277 -6.04 -6.37 8.34
CA ALA A 277 -6.67 -6.44 9.65
C ALA A 277 -8.19 -6.64 9.57
N MET A 278 -8.86 -6.05 8.57
CA MET A 278 -10.29 -6.29 8.32
C MET A 278 -10.61 -7.76 8.04
N GLN A 279 -9.71 -8.50 7.39
CA GLN A 279 -9.92 -9.94 7.10
C GLN A 279 -10.07 -10.77 8.37
N PHE A 280 -9.53 -10.30 9.49
CA PHE A 280 -9.64 -10.93 10.81
C PHE A 280 -10.79 -10.34 11.66
N GLY A 281 -11.56 -9.40 11.11
CA GLY A 281 -12.68 -8.79 11.81
C GLY A 281 -12.28 -8.08 13.11
N LYS A 282 -11.10 -7.48 13.16
CA LYS A 282 -10.59 -6.78 14.36
C LYS A 282 -11.01 -5.32 14.40
N PRO A 283 -11.28 -4.76 15.60
CA PRO A 283 -11.53 -3.33 15.73
C PRO A 283 -10.38 -2.52 15.11
N LEU A 284 -10.72 -1.56 14.27
CA LEU A 284 -9.74 -0.71 13.55
C LEU A 284 -9.77 0.69 14.11
N PHE A 285 -8.61 1.18 14.55
CA PHE A 285 -8.41 2.56 14.99
C PHE A 285 -7.40 3.24 14.08
N LEU A 286 -7.87 4.15 13.26
CA LEU A 286 -7.12 4.75 12.16
C LEU A 286 -7.02 6.27 12.36
N SER A 287 -6.07 6.92 11.71
CA SER A 287 -6.17 8.37 11.52
C SER A 287 -7.28 8.68 10.50
N ASP A 288 -7.81 9.89 10.56
CA ASP A 288 -8.75 10.42 9.58
C ASP A 288 -8.05 11.01 8.34
N ARG A 289 -6.76 10.67 8.12
CA ARG A 289 -5.90 11.28 7.10
C ARG A 289 -5.90 10.50 5.80
N THR A 290 -5.80 11.27 4.70
CA THR A 290 -5.57 10.77 3.34
C THR A 290 -6.56 9.66 2.91
N SER A 291 -6.07 8.50 2.45
CA SER A 291 -6.94 7.41 1.99
C SER A 291 -7.57 6.57 3.11
N LEU A 292 -7.14 6.71 4.36
CA LEU A 292 -7.61 5.83 5.45
C LEU A 292 -9.12 5.89 5.70
N PRO A 293 -9.81 7.06 5.64
CA PRO A 293 -11.27 7.11 5.75
C PRO A 293 -11.99 6.40 4.61
N GLU A 294 -11.46 6.49 3.39
CA GLU A 294 -11.99 5.77 2.23
C GLU A 294 -11.87 4.25 2.41
N ILE A 295 -10.71 3.78 2.89
CA ILE A 295 -10.46 2.36 3.06
C ILE A 295 -11.21 1.81 4.28
N GLY A 296 -11.13 2.48 5.44
CA GLY A 296 -11.79 2.07 6.67
C GLY A 296 -13.31 2.17 6.60
N GLY A 297 -13.84 3.21 5.95
CA GLY A 297 -15.28 3.47 5.83
C GLY A 297 -15.95 3.66 7.19
N ASP A 298 -17.19 3.26 7.27
CA ASP A 298 -18.04 3.35 8.46
C ASP A 298 -17.81 2.25 9.51
N VAL A 299 -16.95 1.27 9.18
CA VAL A 299 -16.62 0.13 10.06
C VAL A 299 -15.35 0.32 10.88
N ALA A 300 -14.67 1.45 10.72
CA ALA A 300 -13.49 1.84 11.49
C ALA A 300 -13.77 3.01 12.44
N PHE A 301 -12.89 3.20 13.40
CA PHE A 301 -12.90 4.32 14.34
C PHE A 301 -11.75 5.26 14.01
N TYR A 302 -11.98 6.58 14.00
CA TYR A 302 -11.01 7.54 13.50
C TYR A 302 -10.53 8.50 14.59
N PHE A 303 -9.21 8.60 14.71
CA PHE A 303 -8.56 9.65 15.47
C PHE A 303 -8.55 10.94 14.63
N ASN A 304 -9.48 11.85 14.92
CA ASN A 304 -9.54 13.17 14.29
C ASN A 304 -8.57 14.19 14.93
N SER A 305 -8.04 13.84 16.10
CA SER A 305 -6.95 14.53 16.78
C SER A 305 -6.06 13.49 17.46
N PHE A 306 -4.76 13.78 17.51
CA PHE A 306 -3.77 12.95 18.20
C PHE A 306 -3.52 13.41 19.65
N GLU A 307 -4.32 14.32 20.16
CA GLU A 307 -4.34 14.69 21.57
C GLU A 307 -4.77 13.49 22.43
N GLN A 308 -4.08 13.29 23.56
CA GLN A 308 -4.23 12.12 24.42
C GLN A 308 -5.68 11.84 24.81
N ASP A 309 -6.41 12.87 25.26
CA ASP A 309 -7.79 12.73 25.72
C ASP A 309 -8.73 12.33 24.59
N ASN A 310 -8.53 12.91 23.39
CA ASN A 310 -9.31 12.55 22.20
C ASN A 310 -9.06 11.11 21.80
N MET A 311 -7.80 10.70 21.70
CA MET A 311 -7.44 9.32 21.33
C MET A 311 -7.98 8.31 22.33
N THR A 312 -7.86 8.58 23.63
CA THR A 312 -8.37 7.73 24.70
C THR A 312 -9.89 7.58 24.59
N LYS A 313 -10.61 8.68 24.41
CA LYS A 313 -12.06 8.69 24.22
C LYS A 313 -12.49 7.86 23.01
N VAL A 314 -11.91 8.14 21.84
CA VAL A 314 -12.21 7.41 20.59
C VAL A 314 -11.95 5.91 20.76
N PHE A 315 -10.84 5.55 21.42
CA PHE A 315 -10.49 4.16 21.64
C PHE A 315 -11.49 3.45 22.56
N GLN A 316 -11.82 4.04 23.70
CA GLN A 316 -12.76 3.45 24.67
C GLN A 316 -14.17 3.31 24.08
N GLU A 317 -14.72 4.38 23.49
CA GLU A 317 -16.03 4.38 22.85
C GLU A 317 -16.09 3.39 21.68
N GLY A 318 -15.02 3.36 20.86
CA GLY A 318 -14.90 2.45 19.74
C GLY A 318 -14.87 0.99 20.16
N MET A 319 -14.11 0.63 21.19
CA MET A 319 -14.07 -0.75 21.72
C MET A 319 -15.44 -1.17 22.30
N GLN A 320 -16.15 -0.27 22.97
CA GLN A 320 -17.51 -0.53 23.49
C GLN A 320 -18.50 -0.72 22.34
N ARG A 321 -18.49 0.18 21.35
CA ARG A 321 -19.34 0.11 20.17
C ARG A 321 -19.08 -1.16 19.37
N PHE A 322 -17.81 -1.52 19.15
CA PHE A 322 -17.43 -2.74 18.42
C PHE A 322 -18.07 -4.00 19.05
N LYS A 323 -18.02 -4.11 20.39
CA LYS A 323 -18.61 -5.25 21.10
C LYS A 323 -20.14 -5.23 21.01
N ARG A 324 -20.75 -4.07 21.27
CA ARG A 324 -22.21 -3.90 21.27
C ARG A 324 -22.84 -4.21 19.92
N GLU A 325 -22.23 -3.76 18.84
CA GLU A 325 -22.76 -3.86 17.49
C GLU A 325 -22.25 -5.08 16.70
N ASN A 326 -21.37 -5.90 17.31
CA ASN A 326 -20.77 -7.10 16.69
C ASN A 326 -20.20 -6.85 15.27
N MET A 327 -19.34 -5.84 15.16
CA MET A 327 -18.89 -5.30 13.88
C MET A 327 -17.93 -6.20 13.09
N SER A 328 -17.48 -7.33 13.63
CA SER A 328 -16.49 -8.23 13.00
C SER A 328 -16.87 -8.63 11.56
N ASN A 329 -18.12 -9.06 11.36
CA ASN A 329 -18.59 -9.49 10.04
C ASN A 329 -18.66 -8.34 9.02
N ALA A 330 -18.99 -7.13 9.47
CA ALA A 330 -19.00 -5.94 8.63
C ALA A 330 -17.58 -5.62 8.10
N LEU A 331 -16.55 -5.72 8.95
CA LEU A 331 -15.15 -5.57 8.59
C LEU A 331 -14.71 -6.63 7.56
N ILE A 332 -15.00 -7.91 7.82
CA ILE A 332 -14.68 -9.00 6.89
C ILE A 332 -15.38 -8.79 5.54
N THR A 333 -16.63 -8.33 5.55
CA THR A 333 -17.37 -8.05 4.32
C THR A 333 -16.74 -6.90 3.55
N ARG A 334 -16.36 -5.82 4.26
CA ARG A 334 -15.68 -4.67 3.62
C ARG A 334 -14.33 -5.07 3.02
N SER A 335 -13.54 -5.93 3.66
CA SER A 335 -12.25 -6.38 3.11
C SER A 335 -12.37 -7.01 1.72
N LYS A 336 -13.50 -7.66 1.41
CA LYS A 336 -13.78 -8.27 0.10
C LYS A 336 -13.98 -7.28 -1.05
N MET A 337 -14.11 -5.99 -0.75
CA MET A 337 -14.11 -4.94 -1.78
C MET A 337 -12.73 -4.74 -2.40
N PHE A 338 -11.67 -5.05 -1.65
CA PHE A 338 -10.27 -4.86 -2.01
C PHE A 338 -9.63 -6.17 -2.48
N ASP A 339 -10.18 -6.71 -3.55
CA ASP A 339 -9.82 -8.00 -4.11
C ASP A 339 -9.05 -7.84 -5.41
N TRP A 340 -7.87 -8.45 -5.51
CA TRP A 340 -7.03 -8.38 -6.68
C TRP A 340 -7.72 -8.91 -7.94
N GLN A 341 -8.50 -9.99 -7.81
CA GLN A 341 -9.18 -10.58 -8.95
C GLN A 341 -10.22 -9.63 -9.56
N LYS A 342 -10.95 -8.90 -8.71
CA LYS A 342 -11.92 -7.89 -9.15
C LYS A 342 -11.23 -6.65 -9.72
N ASN A 343 -10.22 -6.15 -9.03
CA ASN A 343 -9.56 -4.90 -9.41
C ASN A 343 -8.72 -5.05 -10.68
N THR A 344 -8.12 -6.22 -10.90
CA THR A 344 -7.37 -6.51 -12.13
C THR A 344 -8.25 -6.52 -13.39
N LYS A 345 -9.54 -6.89 -13.28
CA LYS A 345 -10.48 -6.76 -14.41
C LYS A 345 -10.57 -5.33 -14.92
N LYS A 346 -10.61 -4.36 -14.00
CA LYS A 346 -10.62 -2.93 -14.35
C LYS A 346 -9.34 -2.51 -15.09
N TYR A 347 -8.17 -3.02 -14.69
CA TYR A 347 -6.93 -2.77 -15.45
C TYR A 347 -7.00 -3.33 -16.86
N ILE A 348 -7.55 -4.51 -17.05
CA ILE A 348 -7.72 -5.11 -18.38
C ILE A 348 -8.71 -4.30 -19.23
N GLU A 349 -9.77 -3.76 -18.64
CA GLU A 349 -10.70 -2.84 -19.31
C GLU A 349 -10.00 -1.54 -19.74
N VAL A 350 -9.16 -0.96 -18.88
CA VAL A 350 -8.34 0.22 -19.24
C VAL A 350 -7.37 -0.11 -20.37
N TYR A 351 -6.73 -1.28 -20.37
CA TYR A 351 -5.88 -1.69 -21.49
C TYR A 351 -6.68 -1.79 -22.81
N GLN A 352 -7.89 -2.35 -22.77
CA GLN A 352 -8.77 -2.43 -23.96
C GLN A 352 -9.17 -1.04 -24.49
N THR A 353 -9.41 -0.09 -23.59
CA THR A 353 -9.76 1.29 -23.98
C THR A 353 -8.58 2.04 -24.62
N LEU A 354 -7.36 1.69 -24.27
CA LEU A 354 -6.14 2.33 -24.78
C LEU A 354 -5.63 1.71 -26.08
N LEU A 355 -6.05 0.48 -26.43
CA LEU A 355 -5.69 -0.23 -27.67
C LEU A 355 -6.52 0.21 -28.86
#